data_ebed18645c00e5351b20e6b767c06ea4
#
_entry.id   ebed18645c00e5351b20e6b767c06ea4
#
_cell.length_a   1.000
_cell.length_b   1.000
_cell.length_c   1.000
_cell.angle_alpha   90.00
_cell.angle_beta   90.00
_cell.angle_gamma   90.00
#
_symmetry.space_group_name_H-M   'P 1'
#
loop_
_entity.id
_entity.type
_entity.pdbx_description
1 polymer ?
#
loop_
_entity_poly.entity_id
_entity_poly.type
_entity_poly.pdbx_seq_one_letter_code
_entity_poly.pdbx_strand_id
1 'polypeptide(L)'
;MAENQIETIDNGLAGVPVCTSDISFTTVGKDGKPILMYRGYSIYDLVKGPFEESVYVLLYNKLPNRKELDDFNSLLKENMPIHPKTAELLKTFPANAHLMDLLMTAFSYERMFDKDYENDVWRNIKGEVTGRSKLLVDAGIRMGAKIPALYSYGYRAINGKEPIPPDPKLSIAANILNMLGVDWDEEAEHALNVTLILYLDHTINCSTFTSLVTESSGVDPYGPHLAASVALKGVLHGGANDLAAVMFDEIGKPENAESYLDKKLGNKEIVFGFGHRLAHYKGSVESRVITTEKVVRPLAEKKGMGHLMEIYDNVKNMMINKKNRAPNLDFPVAVLYKVLGIPMEANTPIFQASRHFGWVANMLRQRNAKGPLYRPTQVYNGPGLDDMREYIPIDKR
;
A
#
# COMPACT_ATOMS: atom_id res chain seq x y z
N MET A 1 -17.20 31.35 10.36
CA MET A 1 -15.93 30.78 9.85
C MET A 1 -15.26 29.82 10.84
N ALA A 2 -15.32 30.08 12.14
CA ALA A 2 -14.67 29.22 13.15
C ALA A 2 -15.34 27.82 13.32
N GLU A 3 -16.67 27.74 13.34
CA GLU A 3 -17.40 26.47 13.54
C GLU A 3 -17.20 25.49 12.39
N ASN A 4 -17.24 25.95 11.14
CA ASN A 4 -16.99 25.10 9.95
C ASN A 4 -15.52 24.63 9.87
N GLN A 5 -14.56 25.38 10.45
CA GLN A 5 -13.16 24.98 10.52
C GLN A 5 -12.91 23.89 11.57
N ILE A 6 -13.62 23.95 12.70
CA ILE A 6 -13.49 22.94 13.78
C ILE A 6 -14.03 21.59 13.31
N GLU A 7 -15.17 21.55 12.64
CA GLU A 7 -15.76 20.32 12.06
C GLU A 7 -14.85 19.65 11.02
N THR A 8 -14.11 20.45 10.23
CA THR A 8 -13.13 19.95 9.26
C THR A 8 -11.87 19.37 9.93
N ILE A 9 -11.47 19.91 11.06
CA ILE A 9 -10.32 19.42 11.85
C ILE A 9 -10.65 18.04 12.46
N ASP A 10 -11.83 17.89 13.06
CA ASP A 10 -12.26 16.63 13.68
C ASP A 10 -12.49 15.50 12.67
N ASN A 11 -12.71 15.82 11.39
CA ASN A 11 -12.83 14.87 10.29
C ASN A 11 -11.48 14.38 9.71
N GLY A 12 -10.35 14.75 10.29
CA GLY A 12 -9.02 14.29 9.85
C GLY A 12 -8.70 14.65 8.40
N LEU A 13 -9.02 15.86 7.96
CA LEU A 13 -8.86 16.40 6.60
C LEU A 13 -9.72 15.72 5.52
N ALA A 14 -10.71 14.90 5.87
CA ALA A 14 -11.59 14.29 4.87
C ALA A 14 -12.31 15.37 4.05
N GLY A 15 -12.17 15.32 2.71
CA GLY A 15 -12.74 16.30 1.79
C GLY A 15 -11.91 17.57 1.61
N VAL A 16 -10.77 17.72 2.30
CA VAL A 16 -9.87 18.87 2.13
C VAL A 16 -8.84 18.55 1.02
N PRO A 17 -8.85 19.31 -0.10
CA PRO A 17 -7.83 19.16 -1.15
C PRO A 17 -6.46 19.62 -0.62
N VAL A 18 -5.46 18.72 -0.68
CA VAL A 18 -4.10 19.05 -0.25
C VAL A 18 -3.15 19.28 -1.43
N CYS A 19 -3.54 18.87 -2.62
CA CYS A 19 -2.77 19.05 -3.85
C CYS A 19 -3.66 18.84 -5.09
N THR A 20 -3.16 19.22 -6.26
CA THR A 20 -3.65 18.73 -7.55
C THR A 20 -2.88 17.48 -7.93
N SER A 21 -3.51 16.51 -8.62
CA SER A 21 -2.87 15.27 -9.02
C SER A 21 -3.44 14.76 -10.35
N ASP A 22 -2.56 14.24 -11.19
CA ASP A 22 -2.85 13.53 -12.43
C ASP A 22 -2.48 12.05 -12.37
N ILE A 23 -2.12 11.55 -11.17
CA ILE A 23 -1.62 10.17 -10.94
C ILE A 23 -2.76 9.17 -10.98
N SER A 24 -3.77 9.35 -10.12
CA SER A 24 -4.95 8.49 -10.08
C SER A 24 -6.22 9.28 -9.83
N PHE A 25 -7.31 8.74 -10.34
CA PHE A 25 -8.64 9.35 -10.19
C PHE A 25 -9.70 8.25 -10.03
N THR A 26 -10.63 8.47 -9.11
CA THR A 26 -11.76 7.58 -8.88
C THR A 26 -13.07 8.31 -9.15
N THR A 27 -13.97 7.68 -9.88
CA THR A 27 -15.28 8.26 -10.21
C THR A 27 -16.29 7.14 -10.52
N VAL A 28 -17.50 7.55 -10.84
CA VAL A 28 -18.53 6.69 -11.44
C VAL A 28 -18.62 7.03 -12.92
N GLY A 29 -18.51 6.05 -13.78
CA GLY A 29 -18.62 6.20 -15.22
C GLY A 29 -20.03 6.56 -15.66
N LYS A 30 -20.19 6.93 -16.93
CA LYS A 30 -21.51 7.25 -17.53
C LYS A 30 -22.49 6.07 -17.51
N ASP A 31 -21.97 4.86 -17.42
CA ASP A 31 -22.74 3.62 -17.30
C ASP A 31 -23.09 3.26 -15.84
N GLY A 32 -22.81 4.13 -14.89
CA GLY A 32 -23.03 3.92 -13.47
C GLY A 32 -22.01 3.03 -12.79
N LYS A 33 -20.96 2.54 -13.48
CA LYS A 33 -19.95 1.69 -12.89
C LYS A 33 -18.84 2.51 -12.24
N PRO A 34 -18.33 2.08 -11.07
CA PRO A 34 -17.18 2.68 -10.46
C PRO A 34 -15.92 2.49 -11.33
N ILE A 35 -15.10 3.52 -11.44
CA ILE A 35 -13.87 3.52 -12.22
C ILE A 35 -12.74 4.06 -11.36
N LEU A 36 -11.60 3.35 -11.35
CA LEU A 36 -10.30 3.86 -10.97
C LEU A 36 -9.45 3.97 -12.23
N MET A 37 -8.75 5.07 -12.37
CA MET A 37 -7.81 5.31 -13.47
C MET A 37 -6.42 5.65 -12.92
N TYR A 38 -5.38 5.19 -13.64
CA TYR A 38 -4.00 5.63 -13.47
C TYR A 38 -3.58 6.39 -14.72
N ARG A 39 -3.18 7.65 -14.58
CA ARG A 39 -2.77 8.51 -15.71
C ARG A 39 -3.77 8.49 -16.87
N GLY A 40 -5.06 8.41 -16.56
CA GLY A 40 -6.13 8.37 -17.56
C GLY A 40 -6.46 6.99 -18.12
N TYR A 41 -5.67 5.95 -17.82
CA TYR A 41 -5.96 4.57 -18.20
C TYR A 41 -6.81 3.87 -17.16
N SER A 42 -7.88 3.19 -17.60
CA SER A 42 -8.76 2.44 -16.70
C SER A 42 -8.04 1.22 -16.12
N ILE A 43 -8.24 0.95 -14.82
CA ILE A 43 -7.73 -0.30 -14.22
C ILE A 43 -8.32 -1.54 -14.89
N TYR A 44 -9.54 -1.47 -15.44
CA TYR A 44 -10.16 -2.58 -16.17
C TYR A 44 -9.37 -2.98 -17.44
N ASP A 45 -8.58 -2.07 -17.97
CA ASP A 45 -7.70 -2.34 -19.11
C ASP A 45 -6.28 -2.68 -18.62
N LEU A 46 -5.74 -1.97 -17.66
CA LEU A 46 -4.40 -2.19 -17.13
C LEU A 46 -4.22 -3.59 -16.54
N VAL A 47 -5.25 -4.16 -15.90
CA VAL A 47 -5.17 -5.54 -15.34
C VAL A 47 -5.07 -6.65 -16.40
N LYS A 48 -5.22 -6.32 -17.68
CA LYS A 48 -4.98 -7.25 -18.79
C LYS A 48 -3.49 -7.39 -19.15
N GLY A 49 -2.69 -6.42 -18.72
CA GLY A 49 -1.24 -6.38 -18.91
C GLY A 49 -0.45 -6.78 -17.65
N PRO A 50 0.88 -6.77 -17.74
CA PRO A 50 1.74 -7.03 -16.60
C PRO A 50 1.78 -5.84 -15.63
N PHE A 51 2.06 -6.13 -14.37
CA PHE A 51 2.21 -5.13 -13.30
C PHE A 51 3.26 -4.07 -13.68
N GLU A 52 4.36 -4.50 -14.26
CA GLU A 52 5.49 -3.66 -14.66
C GLU A 52 5.07 -2.58 -15.70
N GLU A 53 4.16 -2.91 -16.60
CA GLU A 53 3.58 -1.93 -17.54
C GLU A 53 2.79 -0.84 -16.79
N SER A 54 1.99 -1.24 -15.81
CA SER A 54 1.21 -0.31 -14.99
C SER A 54 2.11 0.59 -14.13
N VAL A 55 3.22 0.05 -13.61
CA VAL A 55 4.27 0.84 -12.94
C VAL A 55 4.88 1.86 -13.90
N TYR A 56 5.21 1.43 -15.12
CA TYR A 56 5.76 2.30 -16.16
C TYR A 56 4.80 3.45 -16.47
N VAL A 57 3.50 3.15 -16.67
CA VAL A 57 2.46 4.16 -16.90
C VAL A 57 2.44 5.18 -15.76
N LEU A 58 2.50 4.71 -14.52
CA LEU A 58 2.42 5.58 -13.35
C LEU A 58 3.60 6.56 -13.27
N LEU A 59 4.82 6.06 -13.54
CA LEU A 59 6.06 6.83 -13.43
C LEU A 59 6.30 7.76 -14.65
N TYR A 60 6.00 7.27 -15.87
CA TYR A 60 6.34 7.97 -17.12
C TYR A 60 5.16 8.59 -17.85
N ASN A 61 3.92 8.42 -17.34
CA ASN A 61 2.70 9.01 -17.89
C ASN A 61 2.39 8.62 -19.34
N LYS A 62 2.78 7.41 -19.76
CA LYS A 62 2.50 6.84 -21.09
C LYS A 62 2.59 5.33 -21.06
N LEU A 63 1.91 4.65 -21.97
CA LEU A 63 2.14 3.23 -22.23
C LEU A 63 3.54 3.04 -22.84
N PRO A 64 4.32 2.03 -22.39
CA PRO A 64 5.59 1.68 -23.03
C PRO A 64 5.35 1.00 -24.37
N ASN A 65 6.26 1.22 -25.32
CA ASN A 65 6.40 0.28 -26.43
C ASN A 65 7.13 -1.00 -25.95
N ARG A 66 7.20 -2.02 -26.82
CA ARG A 66 7.82 -3.30 -26.45
C ARG A 66 9.24 -3.14 -25.90
N LYS A 67 10.07 -2.37 -26.60
CA LYS A 67 11.46 -2.15 -26.18
C LYS A 67 11.53 -1.41 -24.83
N GLU A 68 10.73 -0.39 -24.63
CA GLU A 68 10.68 0.37 -23.36
C GLU A 68 10.25 -0.53 -22.19
N LEU A 69 9.29 -1.44 -22.42
CA LEU A 69 8.85 -2.39 -21.39
C LEU A 69 9.94 -3.43 -21.08
N ASP A 70 10.61 -3.96 -22.10
CA ASP A 70 11.67 -4.94 -21.94
C ASP A 70 12.89 -4.33 -21.22
N ASP A 71 13.28 -3.09 -21.56
CA ASP A 71 14.34 -2.34 -20.88
C ASP A 71 13.95 -2.07 -19.41
N PHE A 72 12.71 -1.69 -19.14
CA PHE A 72 12.20 -1.43 -17.79
C PHE A 72 12.14 -2.70 -16.93
N ASN A 73 11.68 -3.80 -17.50
CA ASN A 73 11.68 -5.12 -16.85
C ASN A 73 13.09 -5.56 -16.48
N SER A 74 14.05 -5.37 -17.38
CA SER A 74 15.46 -5.66 -17.11
C SER A 74 15.98 -4.83 -15.95
N LEU A 75 15.70 -3.53 -15.93
CA LEU A 75 16.08 -2.62 -14.86
C LEU A 75 15.50 -3.03 -13.50
N LEU A 76 14.22 -3.41 -13.44
CA LEU A 76 13.61 -3.91 -12.20
C LEU A 76 14.31 -5.19 -11.72
N LYS A 77 14.50 -6.16 -12.61
CA LYS A 77 15.09 -7.47 -12.29
C LYS A 77 16.54 -7.37 -11.82
N GLU A 78 17.34 -6.53 -12.45
CA GLU A 78 18.73 -6.25 -12.06
C GLU A 78 18.83 -5.65 -10.64
N ASN A 79 17.80 -4.95 -10.21
CA ASN A 79 17.76 -4.30 -8.89
C ASN A 79 17.01 -5.10 -7.81
N MET A 80 16.44 -6.27 -8.11
CA MET A 80 15.77 -7.12 -7.12
C MET A 80 16.70 -7.71 -6.05
N PRO A 81 17.95 -8.13 -6.37
CA PRO A 81 18.83 -8.68 -5.36
C PRO A 81 19.16 -7.66 -4.27
N ILE A 82 19.13 -8.10 -3.01
CA ILE A 82 19.51 -7.30 -1.85
C ILE A 82 21.01 -7.45 -1.56
N HIS A 83 21.58 -6.49 -0.85
CA HIS A 83 22.99 -6.55 -0.46
C HIS A 83 23.25 -7.75 0.48
N PRO A 84 24.39 -8.49 0.36
CA PRO A 84 24.67 -9.67 1.20
C PRO A 84 24.61 -9.38 2.70
N LYS A 85 25.09 -8.22 3.15
CA LYS A 85 24.98 -7.82 4.58
C LYS A 85 23.55 -7.60 5.03
N THR A 86 22.64 -7.18 4.13
CA THR A 86 21.22 -7.08 4.45
C THR A 86 20.60 -8.47 4.60
N ALA A 87 21.00 -9.44 3.75
CA ALA A 87 20.57 -10.81 3.89
C ALA A 87 21.06 -11.44 5.21
N GLU A 88 22.27 -11.10 5.66
CA GLU A 88 22.81 -11.52 6.97
C GLU A 88 22.02 -10.87 8.12
N LEU A 89 21.73 -9.54 8.02
CA LEU A 89 20.92 -8.85 9.02
C LEU A 89 19.56 -9.52 9.20
N LEU A 90 18.90 -9.91 8.10
CA LEU A 90 17.57 -10.53 8.13
C LEU A 90 17.56 -11.85 8.93
N LYS A 91 18.69 -12.55 9.06
CA LYS A 91 18.82 -13.77 9.87
C LYS A 91 18.90 -13.51 11.38
N THR A 92 19.13 -12.26 11.80
CA THR A 92 19.30 -11.88 13.21
C THR A 92 17.99 -11.46 13.90
N PHE A 93 16.90 -11.31 13.14
CA PHE A 93 15.62 -10.89 13.69
C PHE A 93 14.97 -12.03 14.52
N PRO A 94 14.27 -11.70 15.62
CA PRO A 94 13.55 -12.70 16.41
C PRO A 94 12.41 -13.33 15.60
N ALA A 95 12.11 -14.59 15.86
CA ALA A 95 11.09 -15.37 15.16
C ALA A 95 9.66 -14.77 15.23
N ASN A 96 9.40 -13.96 16.25
CA ASN A 96 8.13 -13.25 16.43
C ASN A 96 8.14 -11.81 15.89
N ALA A 97 9.14 -11.43 15.10
CA ALA A 97 9.20 -10.09 14.51
C ALA A 97 8.04 -9.88 13.55
N HIS A 98 7.37 -8.73 13.66
CA HIS A 98 6.34 -8.34 12.70
C HIS A 98 7.00 -8.03 11.35
N LEU A 99 6.52 -8.64 10.26
CA LEU A 99 7.22 -8.61 8.98
C LEU A 99 7.36 -7.18 8.41
N MET A 100 6.41 -6.28 8.70
CA MET A 100 6.55 -4.86 8.33
C MET A 100 7.67 -4.15 9.10
N ASP A 101 7.89 -4.47 10.39
CA ASP A 101 8.98 -3.85 11.17
C ASP A 101 10.34 -4.34 10.67
N LEU A 102 10.43 -5.62 10.37
CA LEU A 102 11.58 -6.24 9.75
C LEU A 102 11.87 -5.60 8.39
N LEU A 103 10.84 -5.47 7.52
CA LEU A 103 10.97 -4.85 6.20
C LEU A 103 11.47 -3.41 6.31
N MET A 104 10.90 -2.59 7.19
CA MET A 104 11.31 -1.19 7.36
C MET A 104 12.75 -1.08 7.86
N THR A 105 13.16 -1.94 8.79
CA THR A 105 14.53 -1.97 9.32
C THR A 105 15.53 -2.40 8.24
N ALA A 106 15.24 -3.47 7.53
CA ALA A 106 16.08 -3.98 6.46
C ALA A 106 16.15 -2.99 5.29
N PHE A 107 15.05 -2.34 4.94
CA PHE A 107 15.00 -1.31 3.92
C PHE A 107 15.88 -0.08 4.29
N SER A 108 15.81 0.34 5.55
CA SER A 108 16.67 1.43 6.06
C SER A 108 18.15 1.04 6.05
N TYR A 109 18.47 -0.22 6.32
CA TYR A 109 19.83 -0.74 6.26
C TYR A 109 20.32 -0.88 4.81
N GLU A 110 19.48 -1.42 3.91
CA GLU A 110 19.76 -1.57 2.48
C GLU A 110 20.08 -0.23 1.81
N ARG A 111 19.44 0.86 2.24
CA ARG A 111 19.73 2.22 1.80
C ARG A 111 21.22 2.58 1.88
N MET A 112 21.93 2.13 2.92
CA MET A 112 23.34 2.45 3.16
C MET A 112 24.28 1.88 2.08
N PHE A 113 23.77 0.93 1.29
CA PHE A 113 24.48 0.32 0.16
C PHE A 113 23.99 0.83 -1.20
N ASP A 114 23.01 1.74 -1.23
CA ASP A 114 22.58 2.34 -2.49
C ASP A 114 23.69 3.27 -3.02
N LYS A 115 23.96 3.17 -4.32
CA LYS A 115 25.04 3.92 -4.99
C LYS A 115 24.92 5.45 -4.87
N ASP A 116 23.69 5.94 -4.61
CA ASP A 116 23.42 7.37 -4.47
C ASP A 116 23.32 7.80 -2.99
N TYR A 117 23.60 6.89 -2.04
CA TYR A 117 23.49 7.18 -0.60
C TYR A 117 24.47 8.29 -0.16
N GLU A 118 25.70 8.24 -0.65
CA GLU A 118 26.76 9.23 -0.32
C GLU A 118 26.67 10.51 -1.18
N ASN A 119 25.78 10.50 -2.18
CA ASN A 119 25.64 11.64 -3.08
C ASN A 119 25.01 12.82 -2.34
N ASP A 120 25.76 13.91 -2.16
CA ASP A 120 25.28 15.17 -1.57
C ASP A 120 24.20 15.87 -2.41
N VAL A 121 23.75 15.25 -3.51
CA VAL A 121 22.70 15.78 -4.39
C VAL A 121 21.42 16.05 -3.61
N TRP A 122 21.11 15.22 -2.62
CA TRP A 122 19.93 15.41 -1.75
C TRP A 122 20.10 16.57 -0.78
N ARG A 123 21.33 16.90 -0.38
CA ARG A 123 21.66 18.03 0.50
C ARG A 123 21.81 19.34 -0.27
N ASN A 124 22.02 19.27 -1.57
CA ASN A 124 22.24 20.47 -2.40
C ASN A 124 20.90 21.10 -2.82
N ILE A 125 20.35 21.97 -1.98
CA ILE A 125 19.11 22.70 -2.19
C ILE A 125 19.14 23.59 -3.46
N LYS A 126 20.30 23.96 -3.95
CA LYS A 126 20.48 24.83 -5.12
C LYS A 126 20.56 24.07 -6.46
N GLY A 127 20.55 22.73 -6.46
CA GLY A 127 20.63 21.92 -7.68
C GLY A 127 19.37 22.01 -8.54
N GLU A 128 19.51 21.80 -9.85
CA GLU A 128 18.41 21.82 -10.81
C GLU A 128 17.30 20.81 -10.47
N VAL A 129 16.06 21.25 -10.51
CA VAL A 129 14.85 20.43 -10.21
C VAL A 129 14.77 19.20 -11.12
N THR A 130 15.14 19.32 -12.39
CA THR A 130 15.15 18.23 -13.39
C THR A 130 16.07 17.07 -13.02
N GLY A 131 17.28 17.33 -12.56
CA GLY A 131 18.21 16.30 -12.11
C GLY A 131 17.69 15.53 -10.89
N ARG A 132 17.08 16.20 -9.93
CA ARG A 132 16.48 15.59 -8.74
C ARG A 132 15.28 14.69 -9.06
N SER A 133 14.47 15.07 -10.02
CA SER A 133 13.31 14.27 -10.45
C SER A 133 13.74 12.95 -11.07
N LYS A 134 14.77 12.97 -11.92
CA LYS A 134 15.35 11.74 -12.49
C LYS A 134 15.93 10.85 -11.40
N LEU A 135 16.72 11.42 -10.48
CA LEU A 135 17.30 10.67 -9.36
C LEU A 135 16.21 10.03 -8.46
N LEU A 136 15.09 10.73 -8.24
CA LEU A 136 13.96 10.18 -7.49
C LEU A 136 13.34 8.95 -8.20
N VAL A 137 13.14 9.02 -9.51
CA VAL A 137 12.61 7.88 -10.28
C VAL A 137 13.61 6.73 -10.25
N ASP A 138 14.88 6.99 -10.54
CA ASP A 138 15.93 5.96 -10.55
C ASP A 138 16.09 5.30 -9.17
N ALA A 139 16.14 6.07 -8.09
CA ALA A 139 16.15 5.54 -6.72
C ALA A 139 14.86 4.79 -6.40
N GLY A 140 13.70 5.33 -6.77
CA GLY A 140 12.40 4.68 -6.57
C GLY A 140 12.29 3.32 -7.25
N ILE A 141 12.83 3.17 -8.46
CA ILE A 141 12.87 1.88 -9.17
C ILE A 141 13.77 0.89 -8.43
N ARG A 142 14.99 1.31 -8.05
CA ARG A 142 15.91 0.42 -7.30
C ARG A 142 15.35 -0.02 -5.96
N MET A 143 14.73 0.93 -5.24
CA MET A 143 14.10 0.66 -3.94
C MET A 143 12.91 -0.30 -4.09
N GLY A 144 12.00 0.01 -5.03
CA GLY A 144 10.78 -0.78 -5.25
C GLY A 144 11.06 -2.21 -5.67
N ALA A 145 12.08 -2.40 -6.53
CA ALA A 145 12.49 -3.72 -6.98
C ALA A 145 12.99 -4.63 -5.83
N LYS A 146 13.61 -4.07 -4.79
CA LYS A 146 14.17 -4.82 -3.65
C LYS A 146 13.12 -5.24 -2.62
N ILE A 147 12.00 -4.53 -2.51
CA ILE A 147 10.99 -4.76 -1.47
C ILE A 147 10.53 -6.22 -1.43
N PRO A 148 10.18 -6.88 -2.56
CA PRO A 148 9.81 -8.29 -2.55
C PRO A 148 10.87 -9.20 -1.94
N ALA A 149 12.15 -9.01 -2.27
CA ALA A 149 13.23 -9.82 -1.73
C ALA A 149 13.44 -9.55 -0.23
N LEU A 150 13.36 -8.29 0.21
CA LEU A 150 13.54 -7.92 1.62
C LEU A 150 12.54 -8.63 2.53
N TYR A 151 11.24 -8.55 2.25
CA TYR A 151 10.25 -9.18 3.12
C TYR A 151 10.20 -10.71 2.95
N SER A 152 10.42 -11.23 1.74
CA SER A 152 10.41 -12.68 1.52
C SER A 152 11.59 -13.36 2.22
N TYR A 153 12.80 -12.77 2.15
CA TYR A 153 13.96 -13.26 2.88
C TYR A 153 13.72 -13.18 4.38
N GLY A 154 13.18 -12.06 4.86
CA GLY A 154 12.83 -11.88 6.26
C GLY A 154 11.81 -12.90 6.73
N TYR A 155 10.71 -13.10 6.00
CA TYR A 155 9.70 -14.11 6.30
C TYR A 155 10.31 -15.52 6.41
N ARG A 156 11.15 -15.89 5.44
CA ARG A 156 11.80 -17.21 5.45
C ARG A 156 12.78 -17.35 6.61
N ALA A 157 13.56 -16.31 6.89
CA ALA A 157 14.54 -16.31 7.97
C ALA A 157 13.89 -16.49 9.36
N ILE A 158 12.83 -15.72 9.68
CA ILE A 158 12.13 -15.85 10.97
C ILE A 158 11.39 -17.18 11.12
N ASN A 159 11.13 -17.88 10.01
CA ASN A 159 10.56 -19.24 9.99
C ASN A 159 11.62 -20.34 9.85
N GLY A 160 12.90 -20.04 10.02
CA GLY A 160 13.99 -21.01 9.95
C GLY A 160 14.22 -21.62 8.57
N LYS A 161 13.81 -20.93 7.50
CA LYS A 161 13.93 -21.39 6.11
C LYS A 161 15.01 -20.59 5.38
N GLU A 162 15.76 -21.25 4.51
CA GLU A 162 16.73 -20.54 3.65
C GLU A 162 16.04 -19.62 2.66
N PRO A 163 16.60 -18.43 2.38
CA PRO A 163 16.09 -17.52 1.38
C PRO A 163 16.06 -18.14 -0.02
N ILE A 164 15.05 -17.80 -0.80
CA ILE A 164 14.97 -18.14 -2.24
C ILE A 164 15.33 -16.86 -3.00
N PRO A 165 16.40 -16.85 -3.81
CA PRO A 165 16.78 -15.65 -4.56
C PRO A 165 15.77 -15.34 -5.66
N PRO A 166 15.67 -14.06 -6.09
CA PRO A 166 14.85 -13.69 -7.22
C PRO A 166 15.36 -14.35 -8.51
N ASP A 167 14.45 -14.85 -9.35
CA ASP A 167 14.75 -15.39 -10.66
C ASP A 167 14.51 -14.30 -11.73
N PRO A 168 15.54 -13.90 -12.51
CA PRO A 168 15.39 -12.87 -13.54
C PRO A 168 14.49 -13.28 -14.70
N LYS A 169 14.12 -14.56 -14.82
CA LYS A 169 13.19 -15.04 -15.85
C LYS A 169 11.72 -14.82 -15.49
N LEU A 170 11.43 -14.69 -14.21
CA LEU A 170 10.07 -14.53 -13.71
C LEU A 170 9.62 -13.06 -13.71
N SER A 171 8.30 -12.83 -13.76
CA SER A 171 7.69 -11.52 -13.48
C SER A 171 7.85 -11.15 -12.01
N ILE A 172 7.54 -9.90 -11.64
CA ILE A 172 7.51 -9.48 -10.23
C ILE A 172 6.51 -10.32 -9.43
N ALA A 173 5.31 -10.57 -9.98
CA ALA A 173 4.29 -11.38 -9.31
C ALA A 173 4.75 -12.81 -9.07
N ALA A 174 5.29 -13.48 -10.10
CA ALA A 174 5.84 -14.83 -9.97
C ALA A 174 7.03 -14.90 -9.00
N ASN A 175 7.91 -13.88 -9.02
CA ASN A 175 9.03 -13.79 -8.08
C ASN A 175 8.56 -13.67 -6.62
N ILE A 176 7.50 -12.91 -6.34
CA ILE A 176 6.93 -12.80 -4.99
C ILE A 176 6.48 -14.18 -4.51
N LEU A 177 5.70 -14.92 -5.30
CA LEU A 177 5.23 -16.26 -4.93
C LEU A 177 6.40 -17.23 -4.73
N ASN A 178 7.35 -17.23 -5.67
CA ASN A 178 8.53 -18.07 -5.62
C ASN A 178 9.40 -17.80 -4.39
N MET A 179 9.73 -16.54 -4.12
CA MET A 179 10.59 -16.15 -2.99
C MET A 179 9.93 -16.42 -1.62
N LEU A 180 8.60 -16.35 -1.53
CA LEU A 180 7.84 -16.75 -0.33
C LEU A 180 7.83 -18.27 -0.15
N GLY A 181 8.13 -19.03 -1.22
CA GLY A 181 8.04 -20.49 -1.23
C GLY A 181 6.61 -21.00 -1.27
N VAL A 182 5.74 -20.24 -1.92
CA VAL A 182 4.36 -20.62 -2.23
C VAL A 182 4.36 -21.49 -3.48
N ASP A 183 3.52 -22.51 -3.50
CA ASP A 183 3.26 -23.29 -4.70
C ASP A 183 2.33 -22.52 -5.66
N TRP A 184 2.75 -22.31 -6.92
CA TRP A 184 2.05 -21.42 -7.84
C TRP A 184 2.04 -21.94 -9.28
N ASP A 185 1.04 -21.50 -10.04
CA ASP A 185 0.84 -21.71 -11.46
C ASP A 185 0.57 -20.35 -12.17
N GLU A 186 0.37 -20.36 -13.46
CA GLU A 186 0.08 -19.15 -14.25
C GLU A 186 -1.18 -18.40 -13.77
N GLU A 187 -2.19 -19.12 -13.25
CA GLU A 187 -3.40 -18.49 -12.73
C GLU A 187 -3.14 -17.79 -11.40
N ALA A 188 -2.31 -18.39 -10.54
CA ALA A 188 -1.86 -17.78 -9.28
C ALA A 188 -1.02 -16.53 -9.55
N GLU A 189 -0.09 -16.61 -10.51
CA GLU A 189 0.69 -15.46 -10.97
C GLU A 189 -0.22 -14.35 -11.48
N HIS A 190 -1.15 -14.67 -12.37
CA HIS A 190 -2.11 -13.69 -12.90
C HIS A 190 -2.94 -13.04 -11.80
N ALA A 191 -3.44 -13.82 -10.85
CA ALA A 191 -4.25 -13.29 -9.75
C ALA A 191 -3.46 -12.34 -8.84
N LEU A 192 -2.20 -12.66 -8.54
CA LEU A 192 -1.32 -11.75 -7.81
C LEU A 192 -0.96 -10.51 -8.64
N ASN A 193 -0.67 -10.67 -9.93
CA ASN A 193 -0.41 -9.56 -10.86
C ASN A 193 -1.56 -8.55 -10.86
N VAL A 194 -2.80 -9.02 -10.98
CA VAL A 194 -4.01 -8.17 -10.88
C VAL A 194 -4.02 -7.41 -9.55
N THR A 195 -3.77 -8.11 -8.44
CA THR A 195 -3.79 -7.49 -7.11
C THR A 195 -2.73 -6.39 -6.97
N LEU A 196 -1.51 -6.65 -7.47
CA LEU A 196 -0.44 -5.65 -7.46
C LEU A 196 -0.85 -4.40 -8.24
N ILE A 197 -1.47 -4.55 -9.43
CA ILE A 197 -1.97 -3.41 -10.20
C ILE A 197 -3.03 -2.62 -9.42
N LEU A 198 -3.95 -3.29 -8.74
CA LEU A 198 -5.02 -2.65 -7.98
C LEU A 198 -4.52 -1.90 -6.72
N TYR A 199 -3.37 -2.29 -6.19
CA TYR A 199 -2.74 -1.64 -5.04
C TYR A 199 -1.83 -0.46 -5.39
N LEU A 200 -1.45 -0.26 -6.67
CA LEU A 200 -0.46 0.73 -7.10
C LEU A 200 -0.73 2.13 -6.55
N ASP A 201 -1.94 2.64 -6.71
CA ASP A 201 -2.32 3.95 -6.16
C ASP A 201 -3.84 4.06 -5.96
N HIS A 202 -4.26 4.93 -5.04
CA HIS A 202 -5.67 5.21 -4.81
C HIS A 202 -5.84 6.61 -4.20
N THR A 203 -5.53 7.61 -5.00
CA THR A 203 -5.56 9.04 -4.63
C THR A 203 -4.70 9.36 -3.39
N ILE A 204 -4.99 10.43 -2.67
CA ILE A 204 -4.23 10.84 -1.50
C ILE A 204 -4.76 10.13 -0.24
N ASN A 205 -4.37 8.87 -0.08
CA ASN A 205 -4.62 8.11 1.16
C ASN A 205 -3.60 8.46 2.24
N CYS A 206 -3.75 7.87 3.44
CA CYS A 206 -2.93 8.18 4.61
C CYS A 206 -1.42 8.03 4.32
N SER A 207 -0.97 6.91 3.78
CA SER A 207 0.46 6.69 3.51
C SER A 207 0.98 7.56 2.37
N THR A 208 0.19 7.79 1.32
CA THR A 208 0.54 8.73 0.26
C THR A 208 0.68 10.15 0.81
N PHE A 209 -0.25 10.62 1.65
CA PHE A 209 -0.13 11.93 2.29
C PHE A 209 1.11 12.03 3.19
N THR A 210 1.38 10.99 3.98
CA THR A 210 2.58 10.91 4.83
C THR A 210 3.85 11.01 3.99
N SER A 211 3.92 10.32 2.84
CA SER A 211 5.07 10.43 1.93
C SER A 211 5.25 11.86 1.41
N LEU A 212 4.16 12.54 1.04
CA LEU A 212 4.20 13.91 0.54
C LEU A 212 4.63 14.91 1.61
N VAL A 213 4.13 14.76 2.86
CA VAL A 213 4.53 15.61 3.98
C VAL A 213 6.04 15.46 4.23
N THR A 214 6.54 14.22 4.27
CA THR A 214 7.97 13.95 4.50
C THR A 214 8.82 14.43 3.32
N GLU A 215 8.39 14.18 2.08
CA GLU A 215 9.07 14.65 0.87
C GLU A 215 9.19 16.19 0.84
N SER A 216 8.17 16.89 1.31
CA SER A 216 8.16 18.36 1.32
C SER A 216 9.25 18.99 2.18
N SER A 217 9.84 18.22 3.11
CA SER A 217 10.98 18.67 3.92
C SER A 217 12.32 18.67 3.17
N GLY A 218 12.36 18.11 1.95
CA GLY A 218 13.57 18.04 1.13
C GLY A 218 14.53 16.91 1.50
N VAL A 219 14.05 15.90 2.26
CA VAL A 219 14.84 14.71 2.59
C VAL A 219 15.06 13.82 1.35
N ASP A 220 16.00 12.89 1.42
CA ASP A 220 16.23 11.88 0.38
C ASP A 220 15.01 10.96 0.17
N PRO A 221 14.90 10.22 -0.95
CA PRO A 221 13.72 9.43 -1.29
C PRO A 221 13.37 8.31 -0.30
N TYR A 222 14.34 7.84 0.48
CA TYR A 222 14.12 6.76 1.46
C TYR A 222 13.29 7.21 2.65
N GLY A 223 13.50 8.46 3.11
CA GLY A 223 12.75 9.02 4.25
C GLY A 223 11.24 9.00 4.05
N PRO A 224 10.71 9.58 2.95
CA PRO A 224 9.27 9.55 2.64
C PRO A 224 8.71 8.14 2.50
N HIS A 225 9.48 7.22 1.93
CA HIS A 225 9.08 5.83 1.81
C HIS A 225 8.94 5.16 3.19
N LEU A 226 9.92 5.31 4.07
CA LEU A 226 9.86 4.77 5.43
C LEU A 226 8.67 5.33 6.22
N ALA A 227 8.45 6.65 6.15
CA ALA A 227 7.31 7.28 6.82
C ALA A 227 5.97 6.75 6.29
N ALA A 228 5.85 6.58 4.98
CA ALA A 228 4.67 5.99 4.35
C ALA A 228 4.47 4.52 4.75
N SER A 229 5.56 3.75 4.91
CA SER A 229 5.52 2.35 5.36
C SER A 229 4.98 2.22 6.78
N VAL A 230 5.38 3.11 7.69
CA VAL A 230 4.84 3.19 9.06
C VAL A 230 3.34 3.47 9.02
N ALA A 231 2.90 4.44 8.20
CA ALA A 231 1.48 4.74 8.04
C ALA A 231 0.70 3.57 7.42
N LEU A 232 1.31 2.85 6.46
CA LEU A 232 0.68 1.69 5.81
C LEU A 232 0.47 0.52 6.77
N LYS A 233 1.39 0.28 7.71
CA LYS A 233 1.26 -0.77 8.74
C LYS A 233 0.03 -0.59 9.62
N GLY A 234 -0.49 0.64 9.76
CA GLY A 234 -1.61 0.94 10.64
C GLY A 234 -2.87 0.13 10.31
N VAL A 235 -3.55 -0.38 11.36
CA VAL A 235 -4.75 -1.23 11.24
C VAL A 235 -5.96 -0.54 10.59
N LEU A 236 -5.96 0.79 10.52
CA LEU A 236 -6.97 1.57 9.80
C LEU A 236 -6.55 1.89 8.35
N HIS A 237 -5.45 1.27 7.87
CA HIS A 237 -4.93 1.42 6.52
C HIS A 237 -4.50 0.05 5.99
N GLY A 238 -3.27 -0.17 5.54
CA GLY A 238 -2.83 -1.45 4.96
C GLY A 238 -2.95 -2.66 5.88
N GLY A 239 -2.73 -2.50 7.19
CA GLY A 239 -2.94 -3.56 8.19
C GLY A 239 -4.40 -4.03 8.32
N ALA A 240 -5.36 -3.36 7.67
CA ALA A 240 -6.75 -3.83 7.61
C ALA A 240 -6.89 -5.16 6.84
N ASN A 241 -5.99 -5.44 5.89
CA ASN A 241 -5.98 -6.70 5.14
C ASN A 241 -5.66 -7.90 6.04
N ASP A 242 -4.66 -7.76 6.92
CA ASP A 242 -4.28 -8.82 7.88
C ASP A 242 -5.47 -9.15 8.79
N LEU A 243 -6.17 -8.12 9.31
CA LEU A 243 -7.32 -8.31 10.18
C LEU A 243 -8.57 -8.84 9.44
N ALA A 244 -8.72 -8.53 8.16
CA ALA A 244 -9.74 -9.16 7.33
C ALA A 244 -9.43 -10.64 7.12
N ALA A 245 -8.15 -11.03 6.94
CA ALA A 245 -7.76 -12.43 6.83
C ALA A 245 -8.04 -13.22 8.13
N VAL A 246 -7.73 -12.63 9.30
CA VAL A 246 -8.06 -13.22 10.62
C VAL A 246 -9.57 -13.46 10.75
N MET A 247 -10.40 -12.53 10.29
CA MET A 247 -11.85 -12.67 10.35
C MET A 247 -12.35 -13.93 9.61
N PHE A 248 -11.78 -14.28 8.46
CA PHE A 248 -12.14 -15.52 7.74
C PHE A 248 -11.76 -16.76 8.55
N ASP A 249 -10.64 -16.75 9.28
CA ASP A 249 -10.24 -17.85 10.16
C ASP A 249 -11.13 -17.96 11.38
N GLU A 250 -11.54 -16.83 11.99
CA GLU A 250 -12.46 -16.80 13.14
C GLU A 250 -13.86 -17.28 12.75
N ILE A 251 -14.36 -16.97 11.57
CA ILE A 251 -15.66 -17.46 11.06
C ILE A 251 -15.56 -18.95 10.74
N GLY A 252 -14.51 -19.38 10.06
CA GLY A 252 -14.18 -20.77 9.71
C GLY A 252 -15.14 -21.45 8.76
N LYS A 253 -16.47 -21.32 8.95
CA LYS A 253 -17.52 -21.94 8.12
C LYS A 253 -18.59 -20.94 7.73
N PRO A 254 -19.21 -21.07 6.54
CA PRO A 254 -20.24 -20.15 6.04
C PRO A 254 -21.43 -19.94 7.00
N GLU A 255 -21.86 -20.99 7.68
CA GLU A 255 -22.98 -20.94 8.62
C GLU A 255 -22.71 -20.09 9.87
N ASN A 256 -21.45 -19.86 10.21
CA ASN A 256 -21.05 -19.05 11.37
C ASN A 256 -21.04 -17.55 11.09
N ALA A 257 -21.06 -17.13 9.82
CA ALA A 257 -20.87 -15.75 9.41
C ALA A 257 -21.88 -14.79 10.05
N GLU A 258 -23.15 -15.19 10.14
CA GLU A 258 -24.21 -14.36 10.72
C GLU A 258 -23.98 -14.13 12.21
N SER A 259 -23.84 -15.21 12.98
CA SER A 259 -23.63 -15.12 14.44
C SER A 259 -22.36 -14.35 14.80
N TYR A 260 -21.28 -14.53 14.02
CA TYR A 260 -20.05 -13.79 14.18
C TYR A 260 -20.25 -12.29 14.00
N LEU A 261 -20.87 -11.89 12.88
CA LEU A 261 -21.13 -10.49 12.59
C LEU A 261 -22.08 -9.84 13.59
N ASP A 262 -23.15 -10.52 14.00
CA ASP A 262 -24.08 -9.97 14.97
C ASP A 262 -23.42 -9.71 16.31
N LYS A 263 -22.51 -10.60 16.75
CA LYS A 263 -21.67 -10.38 17.94
C LYS A 263 -20.76 -9.16 17.77
N LYS A 264 -20.00 -9.06 16.67
CA LYS A 264 -19.10 -7.93 16.40
C LYS A 264 -19.86 -6.60 16.36
N LEU A 265 -20.97 -6.56 15.63
CA LEU A 265 -21.79 -5.35 15.48
C LEU A 265 -22.50 -4.97 16.77
N GLY A 266 -22.95 -5.95 17.58
CA GLY A 266 -23.54 -5.74 18.89
C GLY A 266 -22.55 -5.12 19.88
N ASN A 267 -21.30 -5.56 19.83
CA ASN A 267 -20.21 -5.02 20.63
C ASN A 267 -19.64 -3.69 20.08
N LYS A 268 -20.18 -3.17 18.96
CA LYS A 268 -19.65 -1.99 18.25
C LYS A 268 -18.18 -2.14 17.80
N GLU A 269 -17.74 -3.37 17.55
CA GLU A 269 -16.41 -3.66 17.05
C GLU A 269 -16.30 -3.35 15.54
N ILE A 270 -15.08 -3.04 15.09
CA ILE A 270 -14.82 -2.78 13.67
C ILE A 270 -14.85 -4.10 12.89
N VAL A 271 -15.57 -4.11 11.78
CA VAL A 271 -15.51 -5.17 10.77
C VAL A 271 -14.55 -4.69 9.68
N PHE A 272 -13.37 -5.28 9.63
CA PHE A 272 -12.32 -4.88 8.67
C PHE A 272 -12.68 -5.29 7.25
N GLY A 273 -12.11 -4.58 6.27
CA GLY A 273 -12.43 -4.81 4.86
C GLY A 273 -13.71 -4.12 4.38
N PHE A 274 -14.32 -3.24 5.20
CA PHE A 274 -15.56 -2.54 4.86
C PHE A 274 -15.46 -1.03 5.05
N GLY A 275 -16.16 -0.33 4.15
CA GLY A 275 -16.24 1.13 4.15
C GLY A 275 -15.09 1.80 3.43
N HIS A 276 -15.37 2.99 2.93
CA HIS A 276 -14.41 3.85 2.24
C HIS A 276 -14.68 5.31 2.60
N ARG A 277 -13.62 6.12 2.75
CA ARG A 277 -13.79 7.55 3.09
C ARG A 277 -14.20 8.42 1.88
N LEU A 278 -14.07 7.91 0.65
CA LEU A 278 -14.51 8.64 -0.54
C LEU A 278 -16.05 8.57 -0.64
N ALA A 279 -16.68 9.74 -0.70
CA ALA A 279 -18.15 9.90 -0.62
C ALA A 279 -18.89 9.13 -1.72
N HIS A 280 -18.33 9.05 -2.93
CA HIS A 280 -18.94 8.34 -4.05
C HIS A 280 -18.94 6.82 -3.93
N TYR A 281 -18.24 6.25 -2.94
CA TYR A 281 -18.30 4.81 -2.63
C TYR A 281 -19.27 4.45 -1.50
N LYS A 282 -20.01 5.42 -0.93
CA LYS A 282 -20.99 5.12 0.11
C LYS A 282 -22.07 4.16 -0.45
N GLY A 283 -22.09 2.93 0.10
CA GLY A 283 -23.05 1.89 -0.32
C GLY A 283 -22.77 1.25 -1.68
N SER A 284 -21.74 1.69 -2.41
CA SER A 284 -21.36 1.15 -3.72
C SER A 284 -20.08 0.33 -3.64
N VAL A 285 -20.04 -0.77 -4.39
CA VAL A 285 -18.84 -1.62 -4.50
C VAL A 285 -17.86 -0.95 -5.44
N GLU A 286 -16.62 -0.75 -4.99
CA GLU A 286 -15.58 -0.11 -5.79
C GLU A 286 -15.03 -1.00 -6.92
N SER A 287 -14.43 -0.37 -7.95
CA SER A 287 -13.92 -1.06 -9.15
C SER A 287 -12.87 -2.14 -8.84
N ARG A 288 -12.02 -1.92 -7.83
CA ARG A 288 -10.97 -2.86 -7.42
C ARG A 288 -11.56 -4.14 -6.83
N VAL A 289 -12.62 -4.03 -6.03
CA VAL A 289 -13.36 -5.19 -5.48
C VAL A 289 -13.96 -6.01 -6.62
N ILE A 290 -14.68 -5.34 -7.55
CA ILE A 290 -15.29 -6.00 -8.72
C ILE A 290 -14.23 -6.75 -9.55
N THR A 291 -13.05 -6.16 -9.70
CA THR A 291 -11.96 -6.76 -10.46
C THR A 291 -11.36 -7.96 -9.72
N THR A 292 -11.15 -7.85 -8.41
CA THR A 292 -10.61 -8.97 -7.61
C THR A 292 -11.58 -10.14 -7.55
N GLU A 293 -12.89 -9.89 -7.42
CA GLU A 293 -13.90 -10.95 -7.43
C GLU A 293 -13.86 -11.82 -8.69
N LYS A 294 -13.52 -11.21 -9.84
CA LYS A 294 -13.41 -11.95 -11.13
C LYS A 294 -12.27 -12.95 -11.16
N VAL A 295 -11.21 -12.73 -10.41
CA VAL A 295 -10.04 -13.64 -10.37
C VAL A 295 -10.09 -14.58 -9.18
N VAL A 296 -10.59 -14.14 -8.02
CA VAL A 296 -10.61 -14.98 -6.81
C VAL A 296 -11.66 -16.06 -6.86
N ARG A 297 -12.87 -15.81 -7.42
CA ARG A 297 -13.94 -16.80 -7.44
C ARG A 297 -13.56 -18.07 -8.22
N PRO A 298 -13.17 -18.01 -9.51
CA PRO A 298 -12.81 -19.22 -10.23
C PRO A 298 -11.59 -19.92 -9.61
N LEU A 299 -10.64 -19.17 -9.06
CA LEU A 299 -9.46 -19.75 -8.44
C LEU A 299 -9.80 -20.49 -7.13
N ALA A 300 -10.70 -19.93 -6.30
CA ALA A 300 -11.17 -20.57 -5.07
C ALA A 300 -11.92 -21.89 -5.38
N GLU A 301 -12.78 -21.90 -6.39
CA GLU A 301 -13.47 -23.11 -6.84
C GLU A 301 -12.47 -24.16 -7.32
N LYS A 302 -11.55 -23.79 -8.22
CA LYS A 302 -10.50 -24.68 -8.74
C LYS A 302 -9.67 -25.32 -7.63
N LYS A 303 -9.35 -24.56 -6.58
CA LYS A 303 -8.55 -25.05 -5.44
C LYS A 303 -9.38 -25.73 -4.33
N GLY A 304 -10.68 -25.93 -4.53
CA GLY A 304 -11.57 -26.56 -3.53
C GLY A 304 -11.81 -25.70 -2.28
N MET A 305 -11.60 -24.38 -2.40
CA MET A 305 -11.76 -23.40 -1.30
C MET A 305 -13.00 -22.52 -1.48
N GLY A 306 -14.02 -22.98 -2.24
CA GLY A 306 -15.27 -22.26 -2.51
C GLY A 306 -15.98 -21.79 -1.25
N HIS A 307 -15.86 -22.50 -0.13
CA HIS A 307 -16.41 -22.12 1.17
C HIS A 307 -15.95 -20.72 1.64
N LEU A 308 -14.74 -20.28 1.27
CA LEU A 308 -14.25 -18.93 1.57
C LEU A 308 -15.07 -17.87 0.82
N MET A 309 -15.48 -18.18 -0.42
CA MET A 309 -16.35 -17.26 -1.18
C MET A 309 -17.78 -17.24 -0.66
N GLU A 310 -18.28 -18.33 -0.08
CA GLU A 310 -19.56 -18.36 0.62
C GLU A 310 -19.51 -17.50 1.88
N ILE A 311 -18.43 -17.59 2.70
CA ILE A 311 -18.21 -16.69 3.85
C ILE A 311 -18.17 -15.24 3.37
N TYR A 312 -17.39 -14.96 2.31
CA TYR A 312 -17.27 -13.65 1.71
C TYR A 312 -18.63 -13.06 1.33
N ASP A 313 -19.47 -13.82 0.62
CA ASP A 313 -20.79 -13.37 0.17
C ASP A 313 -21.74 -13.13 1.35
N ASN A 314 -21.75 -14.01 2.35
CA ASN A 314 -22.55 -13.86 3.55
C ASN A 314 -22.20 -12.56 4.30
N VAL A 315 -20.92 -12.35 4.59
CA VAL A 315 -20.39 -11.16 5.27
C VAL A 315 -20.68 -9.89 4.45
N LYS A 316 -20.39 -9.90 3.14
CA LYS A 316 -20.63 -8.78 2.23
C LYS A 316 -22.10 -8.36 2.24
N ASN A 317 -23.01 -9.33 2.04
CA ASN A 317 -24.44 -9.06 1.97
C ASN A 317 -24.98 -8.50 3.31
N MET A 318 -24.55 -9.06 4.44
CA MET A 318 -24.94 -8.57 5.75
C MET A 318 -24.44 -7.14 6.01
N MET A 319 -23.20 -6.82 5.67
CA MET A 319 -22.64 -5.48 5.87
C MET A 319 -23.33 -4.44 4.98
N ILE A 320 -23.66 -4.79 3.74
CA ILE A 320 -24.43 -3.91 2.86
C ILE A 320 -25.84 -3.70 3.43
N ASN A 321 -26.53 -4.75 3.79
CA ASN A 321 -27.93 -4.68 4.21
C ASN A 321 -28.09 -4.06 5.62
N LYS A 322 -27.25 -4.44 6.60
CA LYS A 322 -27.38 -3.97 7.99
C LYS A 322 -26.69 -2.62 8.25
N LYS A 323 -25.64 -2.26 7.48
CA LYS A 323 -24.82 -1.08 7.75
C LYS A 323 -24.65 -0.13 6.56
N ASN A 324 -25.19 -0.46 5.39
CA ASN A 324 -24.96 0.28 4.14
C ASN A 324 -23.46 0.51 3.88
N ARG A 325 -22.64 -0.52 4.12
CA ARG A 325 -21.20 -0.49 3.90
C ARG A 325 -20.78 -1.57 2.92
N ALA A 326 -20.31 -1.14 1.75
CA ALA A 326 -19.72 -2.02 0.76
C ALA A 326 -18.29 -2.43 1.17
N PRO A 327 -17.78 -3.58 0.69
CA PRO A 327 -16.42 -3.98 0.89
C PRO A 327 -15.44 -3.02 0.20
N ASN A 328 -14.26 -2.87 0.77
CA ASN A 328 -13.09 -2.28 0.11
C ASN A 328 -12.17 -3.40 -0.41
N LEU A 329 -11.05 -3.01 -1.06
CA LEU A 329 -10.14 -3.96 -1.70
C LEU A 329 -9.55 -5.01 -0.73
N ASP A 330 -9.33 -4.66 0.54
CA ASP A 330 -8.71 -5.57 1.50
C ASP A 330 -9.54 -6.83 1.75
N PHE A 331 -10.87 -6.73 1.65
CA PHE A 331 -11.76 -7.86 1.93
C PHE A 331 -11.65 -9.00 0.90
N PRO A 332 -11.79 -8.78 -0.44
CA PRO A 332 -11.59 -9.85 -1.41
C PRO A 332 -10.14 -10.28 -1.55
N VAL A 333 -9.17 -9.39 -1.30
CA VAL A 333 -7.74 -9.73 -1.36
C VAL A 333 -7.33 -10.65 -0.21
N ALA A 334 -7.91 -10.48 0.99
CA ALA A 334 -7.69 -11.41 2.11
C ALA A 334 -8.09 -12.85 1.73
N VAL A 335 -9.22 -13.03 1.03
CA VAL A 335 -9.60 -14.35 0.48
C VAL A 335 -8.61 -14.80 -0.57
N LEU A 336 -8.27 -13.94 -1.52
CA LEU A 336 -7.35 -14.30 -2.61
C LEU A 336 -6.01 -14.78 -2.07
N TYR A 337 -5.41 -14.09 -1.10
CA TYR A 337 -4.13 -14.48 -0.54
C TYR A 337 -4.20 -15.82 0.20
N LYS A 338 -5.32 -16.09 0.90
CA LYS A 338 -5.56 -17.43 1.47
C LYS A 338 -5.65 -18.52 0.40
N VAL A 339 -6.36 -18.26 -0.69
CA VAL A 339 -6.50 -19.19 -1.81
C VAL A 339 -5.15 -19.44 -2.51
N LEU A 340 -4.29 -18.42 -2.57
CA LEU A 340 -2.94 -18.52 -3.11
C LEU A 340 -1.96 -19.23 -2.14
N GLY A 341 -2.31 -19.40 -0.86
CA GLY A 341 -1.41 -19.95 0.15
C GLY A 341 -0.34 -18.95 0.60
N ILE A 342 -0.55 -17.65 0.35
CA ILE A 342 0.33 -16.58 0.82
C ILE A 342 0.21 -16.49 2.34
N PRO A 343 1.34 -16.49 3.08
CA PRO A 343 1.31 -16.31 4.52
C PRO A 343 0.74 -14.94 4.88
N MET A 344 -0.12 -14.90 5.90
CA MET A 344 -0.85 -13.69 6.30
C MET A 344 0.10 -12.53 6.63
N GLU A 345 1.24 -12.81 7.22
CA GLU A 345 2.25 -11.81 7.56
C GLU A 345 2.80 -11.06 6.34
N ALA A 346 2.69 -11.67 5.14
CA ALA A 346 3.14 -11.06 3.89
C ALA A 346 2.09 -10.15 3.22
N ASN A 347 0.84 -10.10 3.70
CA ASN A 347 -0.23 -9.34 3.07
C ASN A 347 0.10 -7.84 2.97
N THR A 348 0.39 -7.18 4.10
CA THR A 348 0.77 -5.75 4.10
C THR A 348 2.10 -5.48 3.39
N PRO A 349 3.17 -6.30 3.52
CA PRO A 349 4.39 -6.20 2.70
C PRO A 349 4.15 -6.28 1.18
N ILE A 350 3.29 -7.17 0.71
CA ILE A 350 2.91 -7.26 -0.71
C ILE A 350 2.20 -5.97 -1.15
N PHE A 351 1.29 -5.46 -0.34
CA PHE A 351 0.66 -4.16 -0.59
C PHE A 351 1.72 -3.06 -0.71
N GLN A 352 2.72 -3.02 0.20
CA GLN A 352 3.80 -2.04 0.14
C GLN A 352 4.62 -2.16 -1.16
N ALA A 353 4.94 -3.38 -1.60
CA ALA A 353 5.73 -3.61 -2.81
C ALA A 353 5.08 -2.97 -4.06
N SER A 354 3.76 -2.98 -4.12
CA SER A 354 3.03 -2.28 -5.16
C SER A 354 2.91 -0.77 -4.89
N ARG A 355 2.40 -0.37 -3.71
CA ARG A 355 2.09 1.02 -3.37
C ARG A 355 3.32 1.92 -3.37
N HIS A 356 4.49 1.37 -3.20
CA HIS A 356 5.76 2.09 -3.30
C HIS A 356 5.85 2.93 -4.59
N PHE A 357 5.49 2.36 -5.73
CA PHE A 357 5.55 3.08 -7.01
C PHE A 357 4.51 4.20 -7.09
N GLY A 358 3.36 4.04 -6.47
CA GLY A 358 2.37 5.11 -6.29
C GLY A 358 2.92 6.27 -5.45
N TRP A 359 3.62 5.97 -4.35
CA TRP A 359 4.30 7.00 -3.56
C TRP A 359 5.37 7.73 -4.37
N VAL A 360 6.22 7.00 -5.11
CA VAL A 360 7.24 7.59 -5.97
C VAL A 360 6.62 8.53 -7.01
N ALA A 361 5.55 8.12 -7.69
CA ALA A 361 4.84 8.95 -8.66
C ALA A 361 4.29 10.24 -8.02
N ASN A 362 3.68 10.14 -6.84
CA ASN A 362 3.14 11.29 -6.12
C ASN A 362 4.26 12.24 -5.62
N MET A 363 5.37 11.71 -5.10
CA MET A 363 6.54 12.50 -4.73
C MET A 363 7.15 13.23 -5.94
N LEU A 364 7.26 12.53 -7.09
CA LEU A 364 7.73 13.11 -8.35
C LEU A 364 6.85 14.28 -8.80
N ARG A 365 5.53 14.11 -8.76
CA ARG A 365 4.57 15.17 -9.07
C ARG A 365 4.78 16.38 -8.14
N GLN A 366 4.94 16.17 -6.83
CA GLN A 366 5.15 17.26 -5.88
C GLN A 366 6.47 18.01 -6.16
N ARG A 367 7.56 17.32 -6.46
CA ARG A 367 8.82 17.95 -6.87
C ARG A 367 8.69 18.77 -8.13
N ASN A 368 8.08 18.19 -9.16
CA ASN A 368 7.89 18.88 -10.45
C ASN A 368 7.00 20.12 -10.31
N ALA A 369 6.00 20.08 -9.43
CA ALA A 369 5.16 21.22 -9.10
C ALA A 369 5.86 22.26 -8.19
N LYS A 370 7.10 22.01 -7.73
CA LYS A 370 7.80 22.81 -6.71
C LYS A 370 6.93 23.06 -5.47
N GLY A 371 6.24 22.00 -5.03
CA GLY A 371 5.32 22.06 -3.90
C GLY A 371 5.99 22.60 -2.64
N PRO A 372 5.30 23.47 -1.88
CA PRO A 372 5.84 24.03 -0.64
C PRO A 372 5.92 22.95 0.47
N LEU A 373 6.67 23.27 1.52
CA LEU A 373 6.65 22.51 2.77
C LEU A 373 5.22 22.46 3.33
N TYR A 374 4.72 21.26 3.61
CA TYR A 374 3.45 21.09 4.30
C TYR A 374 3.56 21.53 5.75
N ARG A 375 2.91 22.62 6.07
CA ARG A 375 2.89 23.21 7.42
C ARG A 375 1.48 23.72 7.74
N PRO A 376 0.56 22.82 8.16
CA PRO A 376 -0.77 23.25 8.57
C PRO A 376 -0.71 24.14 9.84
N THR A 377 -1.79 24.87 10.07
CA THR A 377 -2.01 25.61 11.31
C THR A 377 -2.81 24.77 12.30
N GLN A 378 -2.83 25.21 13.55
CA GLN A 378 -3.66 24.61 14.61
C GLN A 378 -4.62 25.65 15.20
N VAL A 379 -5.74 25.19 15.72
CA VAL A 379 -6.58 25.95 16.63
C VAL A 379 -6.09 25.63 18.05
N TYR A 380 -5.56 26.64 18.72
CA TYR A 380 -5.10 26.49 20.10
C TYR A 380 -6.29 26.64 21.06
N ASN A 381 -6.52 25.64 21.90
CA ASN A 381 -7.59 25.59 22.90
C ASN A 381 -7.08 25.52 24.35
N GLY A 382 -5.80 25.78 24.57
CA GLY A 382 -5.20 25.87 25.90
C GLY A 382 -5.34 27.28 26.52
N PRO A 383 -4.73 27.54 27.70
CA PRO A 383 -4.72 28.85 28.33
C PRO A 383 -4.21 29.94 27.38
N GLY A 384 -4.98 31.04 27.25
CA GLY A 384 -4.62 32.20 26.45
C GLY A 384 -3.62 33.14 27.16
N LEU A 385 -3.39 34.30 26.56
CA LEU A 385 -2.50 35.30 27.15
C LEU A 385 -3.00 35.80 28.50
N ASP A 386 -4.33 35.87 28.65
CA ASP A 386 -4.97 36.36 29.92
C ASP A 386 -4.93 35.30 31.03
N ASP A 387 -4.76 34.03 30.66
CA ASP A 387 -4.66 32.86 31.55
C ASP A 387 -3.23 32.30 31.61
N MET A 388 -2.24 33.08 31.24
CA MET A 388 -0.84 32.65 31.18
C MET A 388 -0.36 32.24 32.59
N ARG A 389 0.13 31.00 32.67
CA ARG A 389 0.59 30.43 33.96
C ARG A 389 1.96 30.98 34.34
N GLU A 390 2.13 31.35 35.62
CA GLU A 390 3.42 31.72 36.16
C GLU A 390 4.36 30.51 36.20
N TYR A 391 5.58 30.68 35.68
CA TYR A 391 6.61 29.66 35.82
C TYR A 391 7.25 29.78 37.20
N ILE A 392 7.06 28.80 38.05
CA ILE A 392 7.72 28.68 39.34
C ILE A 392 8.92 27.73 39.18
N PRO A 393 10.16 28.16 39.48
CA PRO A 393 11.34 27.28 39.44
C PRO A 393 11.17 26.06 40.34
N ILE A 394 11.80 24.93 39.96
CA ILE A 394 11.63 23.65 40.68
C ILE A 394 11.98 23.76 42.16
N ASP A 395 12.99 24.57 42.49
CA ASP A 395 13.47 24.78 43.86
C ASP A 395 12.51 25.64 44.71
N LYS A 396 11.45 26.19 44.11
CA LYS A 396 10.41 27.03 44.75
C LYS A 396 9.01 26.45 44.66
N ARG A 397 8.86 25.21 44.18
CA ARG A 397 7.57 24.49 44.10
C ARG A 397 7.27 23.74 45.38
#